data_0b0ef918ac53aaffb4cc9076ebc5d334
#
_entry.id   0b0ef918ac53aaffb4cc9076ebc5d334
#
_cell.length_a   1.000
_cell.length_b   1.000
_cell.length_c   1.000
_cell.angle_alpha   90.00
_cell.angle_beta   90.00
_cell.angle_gamma   90.00
#
_symmetry.space_group_name_H-M   'P 1'
#
loop_
_entity.id
_entity.type
_entity.pdbx_description
1 polymer ?
#
loop_
_entity_poly.entity_id
_entity_poly.type
_entity_poly.pdbx_seq_one_letter_code
_entity_poly.pdbx_strand_id
1 'polypeptide(L)'
;MAMKMSTMVALNFTSDVEKNMVHGHAQVVSITLFVAVLCLCLLIGHLLEESRWVNESIVAIFVGCIAGLVILLITKGKSSRILTFNEEVFFIYLLPPIIFNAGFQVKKKQFFHNFLTIMLFGVVGVFISTSIITGGSWWLFPKLGFSYPTARDYLALGVIFSSTDTVCTLQVLNQEATPLLYSLVFGEGVVNDATSVVLFNAVQQLDVSRLNGKALRVIGDFLYLFAASTALGVIAGLVTAYILKALSFGKHSSVREISMMMLMAYLSYMLAELLELSGILTVFFCGISMSHYAWHNVTEISRTTTRHVFATMSFIAETFIFLYVGMDALDMEKWRMTHLRFGNSLGIYSCLIFLILLGRAAFIFPLSTLVNYMNRRVEETPSITLQHQIIIWWAGLMRGAVSIALAFKQFTFSGVTSDPVKATIITNTIIVVLFTTLVFGCLTKPLVRYLLPHHVSRIDTRHEESSGSRSPVGELDLPLLSFHESTETNISRAKESLSMLIESPVYTIHYYWRKFDDAYMRPIFGGPCSNPNPSEC
;
A
#
# COMPACT_ATOMS: atom_id res chain seq x y z
N MET A 1 -29.29 51.04 28.19
CA MET A 1 -29.38 49.66 27.67
C MET A 1 -28.37 49.38 26.58
N ALA A 2 -28.20 50.28 25.61
CA ALA A 2 -27.23 50.12 24.49
C ALA A 2 -25.76 50.06 24.93
N MET A 3 -25.35 50.80 25.95
CA MET A 3 -23.97 50.80 26.45
C MET A 3 -23.57 49.51 27.20
N LYS A 4 -24.51 48.84 27.88
CA LYS A 4 -24.27 47.50 28.46
C LYS A 4 -24.20 46.39 27.42
N MET A 5 -24.92 46.55 26.31
CA MET A 5 -24.91 45.61 25.20
C MET A 5 -23.62 45.71 24.39
N SER A 6 -23.08 46.92 24.17
CA SER A 6 -21.81 47.18 23.52
C SER A 6 -20.61 46.63 24.29
N THR A 7 -20.59 46.79 25.65
CA THR A 7 -19.54 46.22 26.52
C THR A 7 -19.60 44.69 26.60
N MET A 8 -20.80 44.10 26.57
CA MET A 8 -20.95 42.63 26.56
C MET A 8 -20.49 42.00 25.23
N VAL A 9 -20.77 42.67 24.13
CA VAL A 9 -20.29 42.25 22.79
C VAL A 9 -18.76 42.39 22.69
N ALA A 10 -18.18 43.47 23.21
CA ALA A 10 -16.73 43.67 23.21
C ALA A 10 -16.02 42.67 24.12
N LEU A 11 -16.58 42.31 25.29
CA LEU A 11 -16.05 41.31 26.20
C LEU A 11 -16.15 39.91 25.61
N ASN A 12 -17.21 39.56 24.90
CA ASN A 12 -17.31 38.28 24.18
C ASN A 12 -16.32 38.21 23.03
N PHE A 13 -16.17 39.30 22.25
CA PHE A 13 -15.22 39.35 21.16
C PHE A 13 -13.76 39.20 21.65
N THR A 14 -13.38 39.89 22.73
CA THR A 14 -12.03 39.75 23.32
C THR A 14 -11.79 38.33 23.88
N SER A 15 -12.79 37.73 24.53
CA SER A 15 -12.69 36.34 25.02
C SER A 15 -12.58 35.32 23.88
N ASP A 16 -13.27 35.54 22.76
CA ASP A 16 -13.21 34.65 21.60
C ASP A 16 -11.88 34.82 20.82
N VAL A 17 -11.35 36.05 20.73
CA VAL A 17 -10.01 36.30 20.16
C VAL A 17 -8.92 35.69 21.03
N GLU A 18 -9.01 35.80 22.35
CA GLU A 18 -8.05 35.21 23.29
C GLU A 18 -8.12 33.68 23.27
N LYS A 19 -9.32 33.08 23.23
CA LYS A 19 -9.49 31.63 23.03
C LYS A 19 -8.93 31.15 21.68
N ASN A 20 -9.16 31.89 20.61
CA ASN A 20 -8.63 31.55 19.28
C ASN A 20 -7.10 31.69 19.22
N MET A 21 -6.51 32.71 19.89
CA MET A 21 -5.05 32.82 19.98
C MET A 21 -4.43 31.69 20.81
N VAL A 22 -5.03 31.34 21.96
CA VAL A 22 -4.57 30.21 22.79
C VAL A 22 -4.70 28.89 22.02
N HIS A 23 -5.79 28.72 21.27
CA HIS A 23 -6.00 27.52 20.41
C HIS A 23 -4.98 27.45 19.28
N GLY A 24 -4.69 28.57 18.60
CA GLY A 24 -3.67 28.65 17.57
C GLY A 24 -2.27 28.34 18.11
N HIS A 25 -1.91 28.86 19.30
CA HIS A 25 -0.62 28.55 19.96
C HIS A 25 -0.52 27.06 20.32
N ALA A 26 -1.58 26.46 20.83
CA ALA A 26 -1.60 25.03 21.17
C ALA A 26 -1.43 24.16 19.93
N GLN A 27 -2.03 24.51 18.80
CA GLN A 27 -1.85 23.80 17.54
C GLN A 27 -0.40 23.88 17.03
N VAL A 28 0.22 25.07 17.04
CA VAL A 28 1.63 25.25 16.62
C VAL A 28 2.57 24.43 17.49
N VAL A 29 2.39 24.47 18.82
CA VAL A 29 3.21 23.66 19.76
C VAL A 29 3.05 22.16 19.45
N SER A 30 1.82 21.71 19.18
CA SER A 30 1.54 20.31 18.85
C SER A 30 2.23 19.85 17.58
N ILE A 31 2.13 20.64 16.52
CA ILE A 31 2.77 20.33 15.23
C ILE A 31 4.31 20.36 15.40
N THR A 32 4.84 21.34 16.14
CA THR A 32 6.30 21.44 16.39
C THR A 32 6.80 20.22 17.15
N LEU A 33 6.08 19.79 18.19
CA LEU A 33 6.44 18.61 18.97
C LEU A 33 6.37 17.34 18.09
N PHE A 34 5.32 17.21 17.29
CA PHE A 34 5.18 16.07 16.37
C PHE A 34 6.32 16.00 15.35
N VAL A 35 6.67 17.11 14.71
CA VAL A 35 7.79 17.19 13.75
C VAL A 35 9.10 16.87 14.44
N ALA A 36 9.32 17.37 15.68
CA ALA A 36 10.53 17.06 16.44
C ALA A 36 10.65 15.55 16.76
N VAL A 37 9.54 14.91 17.14
CA VAL A 37 9.50 13.44 17.37
C VAL A 37 9.71 12.68 16.07
N LEU A 38 9.18 13.16 14.95
CA LEU A 38 9.42 12.57 13.63
C LEU A 38 10.88 12.64 13.22
N CYS A 39 11.53 13.79 13.41
CA CYS A 39 12.98 13.93 13.17
C CYS A 39 13.81 13.01 14.07
N LEU A 40 13.44 12.89 15.34
CA LEU A 40 14.08 11.96 16.28
C LEU A 40 13.88 10.50 15.82
N CYS A 41 12.70 10.15 15.33
CA CYS A 41 12.40 8.83 14.79
C CYS A 41 13.29 8.48 13.59
N LEU A 42 13.46 9.40 12.65
CA LEU A 42 14.33 9.22 11.49
C LEU A 42 15.79 9.05 11.91
N LEU A 43 16.25 9.82 12.90
CA LEU A 43 17.62 9.70 13.43
C LEU A 43 17.84 8.35 14.10
N ILE A 44 16.92 7.90 14.95
CA ILE A 44 17.00 6.59 15.62
C ILE A 44 16.91 5.46 14.58
N GLY A 45 16.03 5.59 13.57
CA GLY A 45 15.89 4.64 12.47
C GLY A 45 17.21 4.45 11.73
N HIS A 46 17.88 5.54 11.38
CA HIS A 46 19.18 5.50 10.73
C HIS A 46 20.27 4.84 11.60
N LEU A 47 20.31 5.16 12.90
CA LEU A 47 21.28 4.55 13.84
C LEU A 47 21.05 3.03 14.02
N LEU A 48 19.80 2.56 13.84
CA LEU A 48 19.43 1.16 14.00
C LEU A 48 19.33 0.39 12.67
N GLU A 49 19.64 1.00 11.54
CA GLU A 49 19.53 0.41 10.19
C GLU A 49 20.32 -0.90 10.06
N GLU A 50 21.51 -0.97 10.66
CA GLU A 50 22.35 -2.17 10.69
C GLU A 50 21.84 -3.26 11.64
N SER A 51 20.80 -3.00 12.42
CA SER A 51 20.26 -3.97 13.38
C SER A 51 19.65 -5.18 12.66
N ARG A 52 19.94 -6.37 13.18
CA ARG A 52 19.42 -7.64 12.66
C ARG A 52 17.93 -7.86 12.92
N TRP A 53 17.32 -7.13 13.84
CA TRP A 53 15.99 -7.40 14.38
C TRP A 53 14.96 -6.31 14.10
N VAL A 54 15.41 -5.09 13.86
CA VAL A 54 14.54 -3.93 13.84
C VAL A 54 14.48 -3.32 12.44
N ASN A 55 13.28 -2.99 11.98
CA ASN A 55 13.00 -2.23 10.76
C ASN A 55 12.56 -0.82 11.13
N GLU A 56 12.66 0.13 10.21
CA GLU A 56 12.30 1.53 10.41
C GLU A 56 10.85 1.72 10.89
N SER A 57 9.90 0.95 10.33
CA SER A 57 8.49 0.98 10.74
C SER A 57 8.30 0.58 12.21
N ILE A 58 9.07 -0.40 12.68
CA ILE A 58 9.05 -0.84 14.09
C ILE A 58 9.60 0.25 15.00
N VAL A 59 10.70 0.91 14.58
CA VAL A 59 11.26 2.06 15.32
C VAL A 59 10.23 3.16 15.46
N ALA A 60 9.54 3.50 14.36
CA ALA A 60 8.52 4.55 14.35
C ALA A 60 7.37 4.26 15.33
N ILE A 61 6.89 3.02 15.37
CA ILE A 61 5.85 2.60 16.33
C ILE A 61 6.37 2.72 17.78
N PHE A 62 7.59 2.24 18.07
CA PHE A 62 8.16 2.32 19.42
C PHE A 62 8.35 3.76 19.89
N VAL A 63 8.92 4.60 19.04
CA VAL A 63 9.07 6.03 19.34
C VAL A 63 7.71 6.69 19.52
N GLY A 64 6.72 6.34 18.70
CA GLY A 64 5.33 6.78 18.84
C GLY A 64 4.71 6.38 20.17
N CYS A 65 4.86 5.12 20.59
CA CYS A 65 4.38 4.67 21.89
C CYS A 65 5.06 5.42 23.05
N ILE A 66 6.36 5.63 22.99
CA ILE A 66 7.10 6.39 24.02
C ILE A 66 6.61 7.84 24.05
N ALA A 67 6.49 8.49 22.89
CA ALA A 67 5.99 9.86 22.79
C ALA A 67 4.57 9.99 23.32
N GLY A 68 3.68 9.05 22.96
CA GLY A 68 2.31 8.96 23.46
C GLY A 68 2.27 8.80 24.98
N LEU A 69 3.13 7.94 25.55
CA LEU A 69 3.26 7.77 27.00
C LEU A 69 3.71 9.06 27.70
N VAL A 70 4.70 9.74 27.15
CA VAL A 70 5.19 11.02 27.70
C VAL A 70 4.09 12.07 27.68
N ILE A 71 3.36 12.20 26.57
CA ILE A 71 2.23 13.14 26.46
C ILE A 71 1.14 12.79 27.47
N LEU A 72 0.81 11.52 27.62
CA LEU A 72 -0.18 11.05 28.59
C LEU A 72 0.20 11.41 30.03
N LEU A 73 1.47 11.26 30.41
CA LEU A 73 1.98 11.59 31.73
C LEU A 73 1.95 13.11 31.96
N ILE A 74 2.31 13.93 30.97
CA ILE A 74 2.28 15.39 31.06
C ILE A 74 0.82 15.91 31.19
N THR A 75 -0.12 15.34 30.42
CA THR A 75 -1.52 15.75 30.38
C THR A 75 -2.35 15.16 31.55
N LYS A 76 -1.70 14.42 32.49
CA LYS A 76 -2.35 13.74 33.60
C LYS A 76 -3.56 12.88 33.21
N GLY A 77 -3.43 12.15 32.11
CA GLY A 77 -4.44 11.22 31.61
C GLY A 77 -5.65 11.89 30.93
N LYS A 78 -5.58 13.17 30.57
CA LYS A 78 -6.58 13.78 29.68
C LYS A 78 -6.17 13.51 28.25
N SER A 79 -7.10 12.97 27.45
CA SER A 79 -6.89 12.79 26.04
C SER A 79 -6.62 14.14 25.37
N SER A 80 -5.52 14.24 24.66
CA SER A 80 -5.23 15.41 23.86
C SER A 80 -5.69 15.13 22.44
N ARG A 81 -6.41 16.05 21.81
CA ARG A 81 -6.80 15.95 20.38
C ARG A 81 -5.63 15.74 19.42
N ILE A 82 -4.42 15.94 19.92
CA ILE A 82 -3.15 15.73 19.19
C ILE A 82 -2.87 14.25 18.97
N LEU A 83 -3.38 13.39 19.87
CA LEU A 83 -3.13 11.95 19.85
C LEU A 83 -4.15 11.16 19.05
N THR A 84 -5.30 11.75 18.70
CA THR A 84 -6.37 11.04 18.01
C THR A 84 -6.07 10.90 16.52
N PHE A 85 -6.02 9.67 16.02
CA PHE A 85 -5.86 9.36 14.60
C PHE A 85 -6.98 10.01 13.77
N ASN A 86 -6.60 10.76 12.74
CA ASN A 86 -7.52 11.36 11.80
C ASN A 86 -7.44 10.62 10.46
N GLU A 87 -8.51 9.92 10.12
CA GLU A 87 -8.63 9.14 8.88
C GLU A 87 -8.59 10.01 7.62
N GLU A 88 -9.09 11.25 7.68
CA GLU A 88 -9.07 12.15 6.52
C GLU A 88 -7.64 12.54 6.16
N VAL A 89 -6.79 12.87 7.17
CA VAL A 89 -5.38 13.17 6.96
C VAL A 89 -4.65 11.97 6.35
N PHE A 90 -4.97 10.78 6.80
CA PHE A 90 -4.40 9.55 6.26
C PHE A 90 -4.77 9.35 4.78
N PHE A 91 -6.06 9.33 4.45
CA PHE A 91 -6.50 9.03 3.09
C PHE A 91 -6.18 10.16 2.11
N ILE A 92 -6.29 11.43 2.50
CA ILE A 92 -6.14 12.56 1.59
C ILE A 92 -4.66 12.94 1.37
N TYR A 93 -3.83 12.92 2.42
CA TYR A 93 -2.48 13.48 2.33
C TYR A 93 -1.36 12.45 2.40
N LEU A 94 -1.50 11.40 3.21
CA LEU A 94 -0.40 10.47 3.47
C LEU A 94 -0.41 9.26 2.51
N LEU A 95 -1.56 8.74 2.19
CA LEU A 95 -1.70 7.56 1.36
C LEU A 95 -1.33 7.77 -0.12
N PRO A 96 -1.74 8.89 -0.79
CA PRO A 96 -1.46 9.08 -2.21
C PRO A 96 0.03 9.05 -2.58
N PRO A 97 0.96 9.74 -1.89
CA PRO A 97 2.38 9.68 -2.23
C PRO A 97 2.98 8.28 -2.03
N ILE A 98 2.53 7.51 -1.05
CA ILE A 98 2.99 6.13 -0.80
C ILE A 98 2.62 5.24 -1.98
N ILE A 99 1.34 5.23 -2.34
CA ILE A 99 0.83 4.37 -3.43
C ILE A 99 1.35 4.81 -4.79
N PHE A 100 1.46 6.13 -5.03
CA PHE A 100 2.04 6.64 -6.27
C PHE A 100 3.50 6.18 -6.43
N ASN A 101 4.31 6.35 -5.39
CA ASN A 101 5.71 5.91 -5.38
C ASN A 101 5.80 4.39 -5.64
N ALA A 102 4.94 3.60 -5.02
CA ALA A 102 4.83 2.17 -5.25
C ALA A 102 4.57 1.85 -6.73
N GLY A 103 3.57 2.51 -7.36
CA GLY A 103 3.27 2.35 -8.79
C GLY A 103 4.40 2.82 -9.71
N PHE A 104 5.07 3.92 -9.34
CA PHE A 104 6.14 4.52 -10.12
C PHE A 104 7.42 3.69 -10.13
N GLN A 105 7.77 3.04 -9.01
CA GLN A 105 9.00 2.25 -8.87
C GLN A 105 8.85 0.77 -9.24
N VAL A 106 7.63 0.29 -9.52
CA VAL A 106 7.40 -1.12 -9.84
C VAL A 106 8.20 -1.59 -11.06
N LYS A 107 8.83 -2.77 -10.96
CA LYS A 107 9.44 -3.46 -12.11
C LYS A 107 8.33 -4.05 -12.99
N LYS A 108 7.87 -3.27 -13.97
CA LYS A 108 6.71 -3.55 -14.83
C LYS A 108 6.74 -4.94 -15.46
N LYS A 109 7.89 -5.34 -16.01
CA LYS A 109 8.04 -6.66 -16.66
C LYS A 109 7.68 -7.80 -15.71
N GLN A 110 8.16 -7.75 -14.48
CA GLN A 110 7.91 -8.78 -13.47
C GLN A 110 6.49 -8.72 -12.91
N PHE A 111 5.97 -7.51 -12.68
CA PHE A 111 4.61 -7.29 -12.20
C PHE A 111 3.57 -7.83 -13.20
N PHE A 112 3.68 -7.45 -14.47
CA PHE A 112 2.74 -7.91 -15.50
C PHE A 112 2.92 -9.39 -15.86
N HIS A 113 4.14 -9.92 -15.77
CA HIS A 113 4.36 -11.36 -15.94
C HIS A 113 3.64 -12.19 -14.88
N ASN A 114 3.63 -11.73 -13.63
CA ASN A 114 2.97 -12.39 -12.51
C ASN A 114 1.57 -11.83 -12.22
N PHE A 115 1.01 -11.00 -13.09
CA PHE A 115 -0.22 -10.24 -12.84
C PHE A 115 -1.40 -11.12 -12.45
N LEU A 116 -1.60 -12.25 -13.13
CA LEU A 116 -2.68 -13.19 -12.81
C LEU A 116 -2.54 -13.76 -11.37
N THR A 117 -1.33 -14.11 -10.97
CA THR A 117 -1.05 -14.61 -9.62
C THR A 117 -1.28 -13.53 -8.58
N ILE A 118 -0.84 -12.31 -8.86
CA ILE A 118 -1.04 -11.13 -8.01
C ILE A 118 -2.54 -10.85 -7.83
N MET A 119 -3.31 -10.87 -8.91
CA MET A 119 -4.77 -10.68 -8.86
C MET A 119 -5.47 -11.81 -8.11
N LEU A 120 -5.01 -13.04 -8.27
CA LEU A 120 -5.56 -14.19 -7.57
C LEU A 120 -5.35 -14.06 -6.05
N PHE A 121 -4.16 -13.65 -5.61
CA PHE A 121 -3.88 -13.45 -4.19
C PHE A 121 -4.54 -12.18 -3.64
N GLY A 122 -4.42 -11.06 -4.33
CA GLY A 122 -4.90 -9.75 -3.88
C GLY A 122 -6.41 -9.55 -3.98
N VAL A 123 -7.11 -10.27 -4.87
CA VAL A 123 -8.59 -10.15 -5.01
C VAL A 123 -9.26 -11.38 -4.39
N VAL A 124 -9.05 -12.57 -4.98
CA VAL A 124 -9.73 -13.78 -4.49
C VAL A 124 -9.31 -14.11 -3.06
N GLY A 125 -8.04 -13.89 -2.73
CA GLY A 125 -7.51 -14.06 -1.37
C GLY A 125 -8.20 -13.18 -0.35
N VAL A 126 -8.46 -11.90 -0.69
CA VAL A 126 -9.19 -10.96 0.20
C VAL A 126 -10.60 -11.46 0.47
N PHE A 127 -11.35 -11.90 -0.56
CA PHE A 127 -12.71 -12.45 -0.36
C PHE A 127 -12.72 -13.68 0.54
N ILE A 128 -11.77 -14.61 0.35
CA ILE A 128 -11.64 -15.81 1.20
C ILE A 128 -11.29 -15.42 2.64
N SER A 129 -10.29 -14.55 2.82
CA SER A 129 -9.86 -14.08 4.15
C SER A 129 -10.98 -13.35 4.87
N THR A 130 -11.67 -12.42 4.20
CA THR A 130 -12.84 -11.71 4.73
C THR A 130 -13.93 -12.67 5.18
N SER A 131 -14.26 -13.67 4.36
CA SER A 131 -15.30 -14.66 4.69
C SER A 131 -14.95 -15.48 5.93
N ILE A 132 -13.70 -15.91 6.06
CA ILE A 132 -13.21 -16.69 7.21
C ILE A 132 -13.20 -15.83 8.48
N ILE A 133 -12.68 -14.61 8.41
CA ILE A 133 -12.61 -13.71 9.57
C ILE A 133 -14.01 -13.30 10.02
N THR A 134 -14.91 -12.94 9.08
CA THR A 134 -16.30 -12.60 9.38
C THR A 134 -17.04 -13.77 10.02
N GLY A 135 -17.01 -14.94 9.39
CA GLY A 135 -17.70 -16.14 9.89
C GLY A 135 -17.14 -16.62 11.22
N GLY A 136 -15.82 -16.62 11.36
CA GLY A 136 -15.12 -16.97 12.60
C GLY A 136 -15.44 -16.01 13.75
N SER A 137 -15.41 -14.72 13.50
CA SER A 137 -15.76 -13.69 14.50
C SER A 137 -17.23 -13.79 14.91
N TRP A 138 -18.14 -13.97 13.96
CA TRP A 138 -19.56 -14.15 14.26
C TRP A 138 -19.82 -15.37 15.13
N TRP A 139 -19.09 -16.47 14.93
CA TRP A 139 -19.27 -17.67 15.72
C TRP A 139 -18.57 -17.63 17.08
N LEU A 140 -17.36 -17.02 17.18
CA LEU A 140 -16.54 -17.05 18.38
C LEU A 140 -16.80 -15.89 19.36
N PHE A 141 -17.10 -14.67 18.90
CA PHE A 141 -17.27 -13.50 19.76
C PHE A 141 -18.43 -13.62 20.76
N PRO A 142 -19.62 -14.15 20.39
CA PRO A 142 -20.69 -14.37 21.37
C PRO A 142 -20.29 -15.32 22.49
N LYS A 143 -19.45 -16.35 22.20
CA LYS A 143 -18.94 -17.30 23.20
C LYS A 143 -17.94 -16.66 24.17
N LEU A 144 -17.28 -15.59 23.74
CA LEU A 144 -16.37 -14.79 24.57
C LEU A 144 -17.08 -13.65 25.33
N GLY A 145 -18.40 -13.61 25.28
CA GLY A 145 -19.20 -12.59 25.95
C GLY A 145 -19.31 -11.25 25.22
N PHE A 146 -19.00 -11.21 23.92
CA PHE A 146 -19.11 -10.04 23.07
C PHE A 146 -20.16 -10.27 21.96
N SER A 147 -21.43 -10.05 22.32
CA SER A 147 -22.60 -10.37 21.48
C SER A 147 -23.27 -9.14 20.85
N TYR A 148 -22.68 -7.97 20.97
CA TYR A 148 -23.33 -6.70 20.61
C TYR A 148 -23.09 -6.20 19.18
N PRO A 149 -22.04 -6.64 18.41
CA PRO A 149 -21.84 -6.17 17.05
C PRO A 149 -22.96 -6.62 16.11
N THR A 150 -23.32 -5.77 15.15
CA THR A 150 -24.27 -6.10 14.09
C THR A 150 -23.61 -6.98 13.03
N ALA A 151 -24.41 -7.65 12.17
CA ALA A 151 -23.86 -8.42 11.06
C ALA A 151 -22.99 -7.58 10.11
N ARG A 152 -23.31 -6.29 9.97
CA ARG A 152 -22.50 -5.32 9.21
C ARG A 152 -21.15 -5.06 9.87
N ASP A 153 -21.11 -4.97 11.22
CA ASP A 153 -19.86 -4.76 11.95
C ASP A 153 -18.92 -5.96 11.84
N TYR A 154 -19.46 -7.20 11.88
CA TYR A 154 -18.66 -8.40 11.64
C TYR A 154 -18.11 -8.46 10.22
N LEU A 155 -18.90 -8.06 9.22
CA LEU A 155 -18.44 -8.03 7.84
C LEU A 155 -17.37 -6.94 7.64
N ALA A 156 -17.59 -5.75 8.21
CA ALA A 156 -16.60 -4.68 8.21
C ALA A 156 -15.29 -5.11 8.89
N LEU A 157 -15.39 -5.80 10.04
CA LEU A 157 -14.24 -6.36 10.75
C LEU A 157 -13.46 -7.36 9.88
N GLY A 158 -14.16 -8.24 9.17
CA GLY A 158 -13.56 -9.17 8.23
C GLY A 158 -12.76 -8.47 7.13
N VAL A 159 -13.32 -7.40 6.56
CA VAL A 159 -12.63 -6.59 5.53
C VAL A 159 -11.44 -5.84 6.12
N ILE A 160 -11.59 -5.20 7.29
CA ILE A 160 -10.53 -4.47 7.98
C ILE A 160 -9.31 -5.37 8.23
N PHE A 161 -9.55 -6.60 8.70
CA PHE A 161 -8.47 -7.54 8.97
C PHE A 161 -8.06 -8.40 7.76
N SER A 162 -8.65 -8.22 6.59
CA SER A 162 -8.13 -8.80 5.35
C SER A 162 -7.06 -7.93 4.69
N SER A 163 -7.06 -6.61 4.90
CA SER A 163 -5.99 -5.70 4.45
C SER A 163 -4.66 -6.05 5.11
N THR A 164 -3.58 -6.08 4.35
CA THR A 164 -2.25 -6.54 4.77
C THR A 164 -1.22 -5.42 4.64
N ASP A 165 -0.27 -5.36 5.57
CA ASP A 165 0.89 -4.46 5.46
C ASP A 165 2.12 -5.24 5.05
N THR A 166 2.55 -5.08 3.82
CA THR A 166 3.71 -5.78 3.27
C THR A 166 5.01 -4.96 3.35
N VAL A 167 4.95 -3.70 3.80
CA VAL A 167 6.09 -2.77 3.83
C VAL A 167 7.27 -3.36 4.62
N CYS A 168 7.03 -3.85 5.83
CA CYS A 168 8.07 -4.45 6.66
C CYS A 168 8.77 -5.66 5.99
N THR A 169 8.04 -6.46 5.21
CA THR A 169 8.64 -7.59 4.49
C THR A 169 9.41 -7.12 3.28
N LEU A 170 8.91 -6.12 2.55
CA LEU A 170 9.58 -5.56 1.38
C LEU A 170 10.91 -4.87 1.72
N GLN A 171 11.02 -4.28 2.90
CA GLN A 171 12.30 -3.74 3.42
C GLN A 171 13.38 -4.81 3.62
N VAL A 172 12.98 -6.07 3.83
CA VAL A 172 13.90 -7.20 4.02
C VAL A 172 14.21 -7.94 2.72
N LEU A 173 13.25 -7.97 1.78
CA LEU A 173 13.39 -8.65 0.49
C LEU A 173 14.18 -7.77 -0.49
N ASN A 174 15.27 -8.31 -1.02
CA ASN A 174 16.01 -7.63 -2.08
C ASN A 174 15.37 -7.90 -3.44
N GLN A 175 15.01 -6.82 -4.13
CA GLN A 175 14.36 -6.87 -5.44
C GLN A 175 15.23 -7.52 -6.54
N GLU A 176 16.56 -7.45 -6.41
CA GLU A 176 17.50 -8.04 -7.37
C GLU A 176 17.75 -9.52 -7.09
N ALA A 177 17.84 -9.90 -5.82
CA ALA A 177 18.14 -11.27 -5.42
C ALA A 177 16.90 -12.20 -5.51
N THR A 178 15.70 -11.69 -5.22
CA THR A 178 14.44 -12.46 -5.21
C THR A 178 13.34 -11.77 -6.00
N PRO A 179 13.50 -11.58 -7.33
CA PRO A 179 12.61 -10.76 -8.13
C PRO A 179 11.17 -11.27 -8.20
N LEU A 180 10.97 -12.59 -8.26
CA LEU A 180 9.65 -13.22 -8.25
C LEU A 180 8.93 -12.96 -6.92
N LEU A 181 9.59 -13.28 -5.81
CA LEU A 181 9.02 -13.16 -4.48
C LEU A 181 8.70 -11.70 -4.14
N TYR A 182 9.63 -10.79 -4.44
CA TYR A 182 9.42 -9.35 -4.28
C TYR A 182 8.20 -8.86 -5.09
N SER A 183 8.11 -9.25 -6.37
CA SER A 183 7.01 -8.86 -7.24
C SER A 183 5.65 -9.39 -6.75
N LEU A 184 5.60 -10.62 -6.24
CA LEU A 184 4.38 -11.21 -5.71
C LEU A 184 3.94 -10.55 -4.41
N VAL A 185 4.84 -10.39 -3.44
CA VAL A 185 4.54 -9.76 -2.14
C VAL A 185 4.13 -8.30 -2.33
N PHE A 186 4.88 -7.56 -3.15
CA PHE A 186 4.60 -6.17 -3.46
C PHE A 186 3.26 -6.01 -4.18
N GLY A 187 3.07 -6.77 -5.26
CA GLY A 187 1.85 -6.70 -6.06
C GLY A 187 0.61 -7.14 -5.29
N GLU A 188 0.72 -8.20 -4.48
CA GLU A 188 -0.35 -8.63 -3.60
C GLU A 188 -0.73 -7.53 -2.60
N GLY A 189 0.26 -6.90 -1.94
CA GLY A 189 -0.01 -5.85 -0.95
C GLY A 189 -0.82 -4.70 -1.53
N VAL A 190 -0.38 -4.14 -2.66
CA VAL A 190 -1.08 -3.02 -3.30
C VAL A 190 -2.48 -3.40 -3.78
N VAL A 191 -2.64 -4.57 -4.41
CA VAL A 191 -3.96 -5.04 -4.88
C VAL A 191 -4.87 -5.39 -3.70
N ASN A 192 -4.32 -5.95 -2.63
CA ASN A 192 -5.06 -6.27 -1.41
C ASN A 192 -5.61 -5.00 -0.75
N ASP A 193 -4.80 -3.95 -0.56
CA ASP A 193 -5.25 -2.69 0.04
C ASP A 193 -6.35 -2.05 -0.80
N ALA A 194 -6.16 -1.99 -2.11
CA ALA A 194 -7.17 -1.47 -3.01
C ALA A 194 -8.48 -2.28 -2.98
N THR A 195 -8.38 -3.62 -2.99
CA THR A 195 -9.53 -4.53 -2.91
C THR A 195 -10.26 -4.38 -1.58
N SER A 196 -9.51 -4.27 -0.48
CA SER A 196 -10.08 -4.10 0.86
C SER A 196 -10.84 -2.79 0.98
N VAL A 197 -10.31 -1.68 0.45
CA VAL A 197 -11.01 -0.38 0.48
C VAL A 197 -12.28 -0.41 -0.39
N VAL A 198 -12.22 -0.99 -1.59
CA VAL A 198 -13.40 -1.13 -2.46
C VAL A 198 -14.46 -2.03 -1.82
N LEU A 199 -14.05 -3.17 -1.26
CA LEU A 199 -14.96 -4.07 -0.56
C LEU A 199 -15.56 -3.41 0.69
N PHE A 200 -14.77 -2.62 1.42
CA PHE A 200 -15.22 -1.85 2.57
C PHE A 200 -16.32 -0.84 2.19
N ASN A 201 -16.13 -0.07 1.13
CA ASN A 201 -17.14 0.88 0.64
C ASN A 201 -18.41 0.14 0.21
N ALA A 202 -18.29 -1.01 -0.44
CA ALA A 202 -19.43 -1.87 -0.79
C ALA A 202 -20.18 -2.36 0.47
N VAL A 203 -19.46 -2.77 1.53
CA VAL A 203 -20.05 -3.18 2.82
C VAL A 203 -20.79 -2.03 3.50
N GLN A 204 -20.28 -0.81 3.42
CA GLN A 204 -20.95 0.38 3.97
C GLN A 204 -22.31 0.66 3.31
N GLN A 205 -22.45 0.35 2.03
CA GLN A 205 -23.69 0.55 1.26
C GLN A 205 -24.67 -0.64 1.35
N LEU A 206 -24.21 -1.79 1.93
CA LEU A 206 -25.04 -2.98 2.04
C LEU A 206 -26.15 -2.84 3.08
N ASP A 207 -27.38 -2.99 2.63
CA ASP A 207 -28.56 -3.16 3.49
C ASP A 207 -28.72 -4.65 3.80
N VAL A 208 -28.25 -5.06 4.99
CA VAL A 208 -28.17 -6.47 5.42
C VAL A 208 -29.53 -7.17 5.44
N SER A 209 -30.61 -6.40 5.52
CA SER A 209 -31.99 -6.93 5.56
C SER A 209 -32.48 -7.54 4.22
N ARG A 210 -31.74 -7.33 3.10
CA ARG A 210 -32.13 -7.74 1.76
C ARG A 210 -31.05 -8.56 1.02
N LEU A 211 -30.38 -9.47 1.68
CA LEU A 211 -29.23 -10.23 1.15
C LEU A 211 -29.55 -11.23 0.02
N ASN A 212 -30.81 -11.64 -0.15
CA ASN A 212 -31.19 -12.58 -1.19
C ASN A 212 -31.02 -11.98 -2.60
N GLY A 213 -29.98 -12.41 -3.32
CA GLY A 213 -29.69 -12.06 -4.71
C GLY A 213 -28.68 -10.95 -4.95
N LYS A 214 -28.12 -10.30 -3.90
CA LYS A 214 -27.18 -9.16 -4.04
C LYS A 214 -25.70 -9.53 -4.12
N ALA A 215 -25.30 -10.77 -3.81
CA ALA A 215 -23.89 -11.17 -3.87
C ALA A 215 -23.29 -10.98 -5.29
N LEU A 216 -24.04 -11.31 -6.33
CA LEU A 216 -23.63 -11.13 -7.72
C LEU A 216 -23.49 -9.64 -8.08
N ARG A 217 -24.33 -8.77 -7.50
CA ARG A 217 -24.24 -7.32 -7.70
C ARG A 217 -22.97 -6.76 -7.05
N VAL A 218 -22.61 -7.20 -5.84
CA VAL A 218 -21.37 -6.77 -5.16
C VAL A 218 -20.13 -7.12 -5.99
N ILE A 219 -20.11 -8.31 -6.59
CA ILE A 219 -19.03 -8.73 -7.51
C ILE A 219 -19.02 -7.84 -8.77
N GLY A 220 -20.19 -7.55 -9.34
CA GLY A 220 -20.31 -6.67 -10.51
C GLY A 220 -19.85 -5.24 -10.22
N ASP A 221 -20.27 -4.67 -9.10
CA ASP A 221 -19.88 -3.34 -8.64
C ASP A 221 -18.36 -3.28 -8.36
N PHE A 222 -17.81 -4.34 -7.76
CA PHE A 222 -16.36 -4.48 -7.57
C PHE A 222 -15.60 -4.48 -8.90
N LEU A 223 -16.04 -5.31 -9.87
CA LEU A 223 -15.38 -5.38 -11.18
C LEU A 223 -15.48 -4.04 -11.94
N TYR A 224 -16.63 -3.38 -11.87
CA TYR A 224 -16.81 -2.04 -12.44
C TYR A 224 -15.87 -1.02 -11.80
N LEU A 225 -15.84 -0.93 -10.46
CA LEU A 225 -14.95 -0.03 -9.72
C LEU A 225 -13.48 -0.30 -10.04
N PHE A 226 -13.08 -1.57 -10.08
CA PHE A 226 -11.71 -1.96 -10.41
C PHE A 226 -11.32 -1.53 -11.83
N ALA A 227 -12.15 -1.85 -12.83
CA ALA A 227 -11.88 -1.52 -14.22
C ALA A 227 -11.90 -0.01 -14.48
N ALA A 228 -12.90 0.71 -13.95
CA ALA A 228 -13.04 2.15 -14.11
C ALA A 228 -11.90 2.92 -13.44
N SER A 229 -11.51 2.53 -12.21
CA SER A 229 -10.38 3.15 -11.48
C SER A 229 -9.05 2.92 -12.22
N THR A 230 -8.82 1.69 -12.70
CA THR A 230 -7.62 1.37 -13.49
C THR A 230 -7.58 2.18 -14.79
N ALA A 231 -8.69 2.27 -15.52
CA ALA A 231 -8.78 3.05 -16.75
C ALA A 231 -8.51 4.54 -16.49
N LEU A 232 -9.11 5.12 -15.44
CA LEU A 232 -8.89 6.51 -15.05
C LEU A 232 -7.41 6.78 -14.71
N GLY A 233 -6.75 5.89 -13.98
CA GLY A 233 -5.33 5.98 -13.64
C GLY A 233 -4.44 5.94 -14.88
N VAL A 234 -4.69 5.00 -15.79
CA VAL A 234 -3.96 4.91 -17.05
C VAL A 234 -4.15 6.17 -17.89
N ILE A 235 -5.38 6.65 -18.04
CA ILE A 235 -5.70 7.87 -18.79
C ILE A 235 -4.97 9.07 -18.19
N ALA A 236 -5.00 9.26 -16.86
CA ALA A 236 -4.32 10.36 -16.18
C ALA A 236 -2.80 10.31 -16.43
N GLY A 237 -2.19 9.12 -16.36
CA GLY A 237 -0.77 8.92 -16.66
C GLY A 237 -0.41 9.23 -18.12
N LEU A 238 -1.25 8.81 -19.08
CA LEU A 238 -1.07 9.10 -20.50
C LEU A 238 -1.24 10.59 -20.81
N VAL A 239 -2.24 11.26 -20.23
CA VAL A 239 -2.43 12.72 -20.36
C VAL A 239 -1.21 13.44 -19.84
N THR A 240 -0.66 13.03 -18.70
CA THR A 240 0.57 13.61 -18.16
C THR A 240 1.75 13.43 -19.11
N ALA A 241 1.91 12.22 -19.67
CA ALA A 241 2.98 11.94 -20.64
C ALA A 241 2.85 12.81 -21.90
N TYR A 242 1.63 12.99 -22.40
CA TYR A 242 1.35 13.86 -23.54
C TYR A 242 1.66 15.33 -23.26
N ILE A 243 1.21 15.85 -22.09
CA ILE A 243 1.49 17.23 -21.67
C ILE A 243 3.00 17.46 -21.55
N LEU A 244 3.73 16.56 -20.90
CA LEU A 244 5.19 16.67 -20.75
C LEU A 244 5.89 16.64 -22.10
N LYS A 245 5.47 15.77 -23.03
CA LYS A 245 6.00 15.74 -24.39
C LYS A 245 5.74 17.05 -25.16
N ALA A 246 4.53 17.61 -25.04
CA ALA A 246 4.18 18.87 -25.69
C ALA A 246 4.96 20.06 -25.08
N LEU A 247 5.20 20.07 -23.76
CA LEU A 247 5.98 21.11 -23.07
C LEU A 247 7.48 21.03 -23.37
N SER A 248 8.01 19.85 -23.70
CA SER A 248 9.41 19.63 -24.04
C SER A 248 9.87 20.40 -25.29
N PHE A 249 8.96 20.86 -26.15
CA PHE A 249 9.27 21.60 -27.37
C PHE A 249 9.79 23.04 -27.16
N GLY A 250 9.83 23.58 -25.95
CA GLY A 250 10.16 25.00 -25.81
C GLY A 250 11.26 25.38 -24.83
N LYS A 251 11.24 24.91 -23.62
CA LYS A 251 12.24 25.21 -22.56
C LYS A 251 12.17 24.15 -21.48
N HIS A 252 13.20 23.35 -21.36
CA HIS A 252 13.33 22.36 -20.27
C HIS A 252 13.53 23.08 -18.93
N SER A 253 12.59 22.89 -18.00
CA SER A 253 12.72 23.30 -16.60
C SER A 253 12.39 22.11 -15.72
N SER A 254 13.40 21.51 -15.12
CA SER A 254 13.25 20.35 -14.24
C SER A 254 12.22 20.55 -13.14
N VAL A 255 12.14 21.76 -12.57
CA VAL A 255 11.16 22.07 -11.53
C VAL A 255 9.72 21.96 -12.05
N ARG A 256 9.45 22.44 -13.26
CA ARG A 256 8.10 22.40 -13.85
C ARG A 256 7.70 20.96 -14.22
N GLU A 257 8.62 20.18 -14.76
CA GLU A 257 8.39 18.77 -15.11
C GLU A 257 8.03 17.96 -13.87
N ILE A 258 8.82 18.07 -12.79
CA ILE A 258 8.58 17.39 -11.52
C ILE A 258 7.26 17.83 -10.88
N SER A 259 7.02 19.14 -10.83
CA SER A 259 5.77 19.68 -10.27
C SER A 259 4.54 19.19 -11.02
N MET A 260 4.61 19.14 -12.36
CA MET A 260 3.50 18.62 -13.17
C MET A 260 3.22 17.15 -12.89
N MET A 261 4.25 16.30 -12.82
CA MET A 261 4.08 14.89 -12.49
C MET A 261 3.43 14.70 -11.11
N MET A 262 3.88 15.48 -10.12
CA MET A 262 3.39 15.41 -8.74
C MET A 262 1.93 15.86 -8.63
N LEU A 263 1.59 17.01 -9.24
CA LEU A 263 0.23 17.56 -9.21
C LEU A 263 -0.75 16.67 -9.98
N MET A 264 -0.35 16.12 -11.12
CA MET A 264 -1.20 15.22 -11.90
C MET A 264 -1.42 13.87 -11.19
N ALA A 265 -0.42 13.35 -10.48
CA ALA A 265 -0.58 12.17 -9.64
C ALA A 265 -1.62 12.43 -8.54
N TYR A 266 -1.50 13.54 -7.83
CA TYR A 266 -2.45 13.91 -6.79
C TYR A 266 -3.85 14.20 -7.34
N LEU A 267 -3.92 14.89 -8.48
CA LEU A 267 -5.18 15.15 -9.18
C LEU A 267 -5.89 13.86 -9.58
N SER A 268 -5.16 12.84 -10.05
CA SER A 268 -5.73 11.56 -10.43
C SER A 268 -6.38 10.85 -9.24
N TYR A 269 -5.76 10.94 -8.06
CA TYR A 269 -6.31 10.42 -6.82
C TYR A 269 -7.60 11.15 -6.41
N MET A 270 -7.55 12.49 -6.36
CA MET A 270 -8.69 13.32 -5.98
C MET A 270 -9.86 13.19 -6.96
N LEU A 271 -9.57 13.07 -8.25
CA LEU A 271 -10.60 12.85 -9.26
C LEU A 271 -11.30 11.51 -9.08
N ALA A 272 -10.55 10.46 -8.72
CA ALA A 272 -11.14 9.15 -8.42
C ALA A 272 -12.05 9.22 -7.19
N GLU A 273 -11.63 9.86 -6.11
CA GLU A 273 -12.46 10.07 -4.91
C GLU A 273 -13.73 10.89 -5.24
N LEU A 274 -13.61 11.92 -6.08
CA LEU A 274 -14.75 12.73 -6.52
C LEU A 274 -15.77 11.93 -7.35
N LEU A 275 -15.29 10.95 -8.14
CA LEU A 275 -16.13 10.07 -8.96
C LEU A 275 -16.60 8.81 -8.20
N GLU A 276 -16.36 8.74 -6.88
CA GLU A 276 -16.66 7.57 -6.03
C GLU A 276 -15.98 6.28 -6.52
N LEU A 277 -14.84 6.43 -7.20
CA LEU A 277 -13.96 5.33 -7.63
C LEU A 277 -12.88 5.04 -6.59
N SER A 278 -12.02 4.06 -6.85
CA SER A 278 -10.88 3.75 -5.96
C SER A 278 -9.68 4.64 -6.26
N GLY A 279 -9.41 5.63 -5.39
CA GLY A 279 -8.24 6.50 -5.48
C GLY A 279 -6.92 5.71 -5.44
N ILE A 280 -6.85 4.64 -4.63
CA ILE A 280 -5.66 3.77 -4.50
C ILE A 280 -5.30 3.12 -5.84
N LEU A 281 -6.26 2.46 -6.49
CA LEU A 281 -6.03 1.84 -7.80
C LEU A 281 -5.67 2.88 -8.86
N THR A 282 -6.39 3.98 -8.87
CA THR A 282 -6.19 5.06 -9.85
C THR A 282 -4.79 5.63 -9.76
N VAL A 283 -4.32 6.02 -8.57
CA VAL A 283 -2.98 6.59 -8.41
C VAL A 283 -1.87 5.57 -8.64
N PHE A 284 -2.09 4.30 -8.32
CA PHE A 284 -1.13 3.22 -8.58
C PHE A 284 -0.91 3.02 -10.09
N PHE A 285 -1.99 2.85 -10.87
CA PHE A 285 -1.88 2.69 -12.32
C PHE A 285 -1.45 3.98 -13.03
N CYS A 286 -1.76 5.15 -12.46
CA CYS A 286 -1.21 6.42 -12.90
C CYS A 286 0.31 6.44 -12.74
N GLY A 287 0.84 5.99 -11.59
CA GLY A 287 2.28 5.85 -11.34
C GLY A 287 2.96 4.91 -12.33
N ILE A 288 2.37 3.73 -12.61
CA ILE A 288 2.87 2.78 -13.63
C ILE A 288 2.91 3.42 -15.01
N SER A 289 1.83 4.11 -15.42
CA SER A 289 1.73 4.75 -16.73
C SER A 289 2.72 5.90 -16.87
N MET A 290 2.86 6.74 -15.86
CA MET A 290 3.86 7.82 -15.84
C MET A 290 5.29 7.27 -15.88
N SER A 291 5.58 6.22 -15.12
CA SER A 291 6.88 5.55 -15.13
C SER A 291 7.20 4.89 -16.47
N HIS A 292 6.19 4.54 -17.29
CA HIS A 292 6.40 3.91 -18.60
C HIS A 292 6.53 4.93 -19.73
N TYR A 293 5.68 5.95 -19.76
CA TYR A 293 5.63 6.94 -20.84
C TYR A 293 6.23 8.29 -20.45
N ALA A 294 5.76 8.90 -19.36
CA ALA A 294 6.19 10.23 -18.95
C ALA A 294 7.67 10.31 -18.57
N TRP A 295 8.20 9.25 -17.98
CA TRP A 295 9.61 9.13 -17.61
C TRP A 295 10.58 9.39 -18.76
N HIS A 296 10.23 9.00 -20.00
CA HIS A 296 11.09 9.16 -21.16
C HIS A 296 10.98 10.56 -21.81
N ASN A 297 9.94 11.32 -21.45
CA ASN A 297 9.70 12.68 -21.96
C ASN A 297 10.37 13.78 -21.13
N VAL A 298 11.01 13.43 -20.01
CA VAL A 298 11.66 14.38 -19.11
C VAL A 298 13.18 14.27 -19.19
N THR A 299 13.89 15.34 -18.80
CA THR A 299 15.35 15.38 -18.80
C THR A 299 15.95 14.36 -17.80
N GLU A 300 17.19 13.94 -18.01
CA GLU A 300 17.87 12.99 -17.10
C GLU A 300 17.96 13.50 -15.64
N ILE A 301 18.22 14.81 -15.48
CA ILE A 301 18.23 15.45 -14.17
C ILE A 301 16.85 15.36 -13.52
N SER A 302 15.79 15.64 -14.29
CA SER A 302 14.40 15.51 -13.82
C SER A 302 14.06 14.08 -13.45
N ARG A 303 14.51 13.09 -14.21
CA ARG A 303 14.30 11.65 -13.93
C ARG A 303 14.82 11.27 -12.55
N THR A 304 16.10 11.53 -12.31
CA THR A 304 16.76 11.19 -11.04
C THR A 304 16.10 11.92 -9.88
N THR A 305 15.88 13.24 -10.03
CA THR A 305 15.26 14.06 -8.99
C THR A 305 13.84 13.62 -8.69
N THR A 306 13.01 13.34 -9.71
CA THR A 306 11.62 12.86 -9.53
C THR A 306 11.59 11.56 -8.73
N ARG A 307 12.46 10.62 -9.05
CA ARG A 307 12.54 9.35 -8.32
C ARG A 307 12.87 9.56 -6.83
N HIS A 308 13.84 10.43 -6.54
CA HIS A 308 14.23 10.73 -5.16
C HIS A 308 13.13 11.49 -4.41
N VAL A 309 12.47 12.46 -5.05
CA VAL A 309 11.38 13.22 -4.43
C VAL A 309 10.23 12.30 -4.04
N PHE A 310 9.77 11.44 -4.95
CA PHE A 310 8.67 10.51 -4.64
C PHE A 310 9.05 9.48 -3.58
N ALA A 311 10.27 8.94 -3.64
CA ALA A 311 10.77 8.02 -2.61
C ALA A 311 10.84 8.69 -1.24
N THR A 312 11.34 9.93 -1.16
CA THR A 312 11.43 10.70 0.09
C THR A 312 10.05 11.04 0.66
N MET A 313 9.10 11.44 -0.20
CA MET A 313 7.73 11.73 0.25
C MET A 313 7.03 10.48 0.78
N SER A 314 7.18 9.34 0.09
CA SER A 314 6.66 8.06 0.54
C SER A 314 7.24 7.67 1.89
N PHE A 315 8.54 7.76 2.04
CA PHE A 315 9.26 7.41 3.26
C PHE A 315 8.84 8.26 4.46
N ILE A 316 8.72 9.59 4.27
CA ILE A 316 8.23 10.49 5.32
C ILE A 316 6.79 10.16 5.68
N ALA A 317 5.93 9.92 4.68
CA ALA A 317 4.53 9.59 4.92
C ALA A 317 4.38 8.26 5.65
N GLU A 318 5.14 7.22 5.28
CA GLU A 318 5.14 5.93 5.97
C GLU A 318 5.60 6.06 7.42
N THR A 319 6.71 6.75 7.68
CA THR A 319 7.22 6.99 9.04
C THR A 319 6.22 7.78 9.89
N PHE A 320 5.59 8.80 9.28
CA PHE A 320 4.53 9.59 9.91
C PHE A 320 3.36 8.71 10.36
N ILE A 321 2.90 7.81 9.50
CA ILE A 321 1.77 6.93 9.78
C ILE A 321 2.09 5.99 10.94
N PHE A 322 3.23 5.31 10.92
CA PHE A 322 3.60 4.39 11.99
C PHE A 322 3.83 5.09 13.33
N LEU A 323 4.44 6.27 13.31
CA LEU A 323 4.60 7.12 14.48
C LEU A 323 3.24 7.52 15.07
N TYR A 324 2.32 7.94 14.21
CA TYR A 324 0.98 8.39 14.61
C TYR A 324 0.14 7.25 15.17
N VAL A 325 0.19 6.06 14.56
CA VAL A 325 -0.44 4.84 15.09
C VAL A 325 0.11 4.48 16.46
N GLY A 326 1.44 4.56 16.64
CA GLY A 326 2.07 4.31 17.93
C GLY A 326 1.59 5.27 19.03
N MET A 327 1.41 6.55 18.72
CA MET A 327 0.89 7.55 19.68
C MET A 327 -0.59 7.32 20.00
N ASP A 328 -1.42 7.03 18.99
CA ASP A 328 -2.88 6.80 19.17
C ASP A 328 -3.20 5.56 20.00
N ALA A 329 -2.31 4.57 20.00
CA ALA A 329 -2.47 3.34 20.76
C ALA A 329 -2.62 3.55 22.26
N LEU A 330 -2.12 4.65 22.79
CA LEU A 330 -2.16 5.00 24.23
C LEU A 330 -3.27 5.98 24.58
N ASP A 331 -4.26 6.19 23.70
CA ASP A 331 -5.42 7.03 24.00
C ASP A 331 -6.32 6.39 25.08
N MET A 332 -6.18 6.89 26.32
CA MET A 332 -6.86 6.35 27.49
C MET A 332 -8.38 6.51 27.48
N GLU A 333 -8.96 7.43 26.70
CA GLU A 333 -10.42 7.57 26.62
C GLU A 333 -11.04 6.36 25.95
N LYS A 334 -10.44 5.86 24.88
CA LYS A 334 -10.88 4.65 24.18
C LYS A 334 -10.81 3.43 25.11
N TRP A 335 -9.74 3.33 25.90
CA TRP A 335 -9.55 2.22 26.84
C TRP A 335 -10.57 2.24 27.99
N ARG A 336 -10.92 3.43 28.53
CA ARG A 336 -11.91 3.58 29.60
C ARG A 336 -13.33 3.25 29.16
N MET A 337 -13.67 3.45 27.89
CA MET A 337 -14.98 3.10 27.34
C MET A 337 -15.15 1.60 27.12
N THR A 338 -14.08 0.83 27.13
CA THR A 338 -14.11 -0.62 26.96
C THR A 338 -14.57 -1.29 28.27
N HIS A 339 -15.80 -1.79 28.30
CA HIS A 339 -16.39 -2.45 29.48
C HIS A 339 -16.09 -3.94 29.64
N LEU A 340 -15.25 -4.51 28.74
CA LEU A 340 -14.92 -5.92 28.79
C LEU A 340 -13.93 -6.24 29.92
N ARG A 341 -14.11 -7.41 30.56
CA ARG A 341 -13.09 -7.95 31.47
C ARG A 341 -11.82 -8.26 30.70
N PHE A 342 -10.65 -8.02 31.29
CA PHE A 342 -9.35 -8.24 30.69
C PHE A 342 -9.20 -9.64 30.05
N GLY A 343 -9.72 -10.70 30.69
CA GLY A 343 -9.69 -12.05 30.14
C GLY A 343 -10.51 -12.22 28.85
N ASN A 344 -11.66 -11.56 28.74
CA ASN A 344 -12.48 -11.62 27.52
C ASN A 344 -11.84 -10.83 26.37
N SER A 345 -11.23 -9.69 26.67
CA SER A 345 -10.47 -8.91 25.67
C SER A 345 -9.28 -9.71 25.13
N LEU A 346 -8.52 -10.35 26.00
CA LEU A 346 -7.41 -11.22 25.60
C LEU A 346 -7.89 -12.39 24.72
N GLY A 347 -9.06 -12.97 25.04
CA GLY A 347 -9.70 -13.99 24.22
C GLY A 347 -10.07 -13.50 22.83
N ILE A 348 -10.59 -12.27 22.70
CA ILE A 348 -10.92 -11.65 21.41
C ILE A 348 -9.65 -11.40 20.58
N TYR A 349 -8.57 -10.87 21.18
CA TYR A 349 -7.29 -10.65 20.49
C TYR A 349 -6.70 -11.96 19.95
N SER A 350 -6.64 -12.99 20.80
CA SER A 350 -6.13 -14.30 20.39
C SER A 350 -6.98 -14.94 19.29
N CYS A 351 -8.29 -14.78 19.38
CA CYS A 351 -9.23 -15.23 18.35
C CYS A 351 -8.99 -14.52 17.00
N LEU A 352 -8.85 -13.19 17.00
CA LEU A 352 -8.59 -12.42 15.80
C LEU A 352 -7.25 -12.79 15.16
N ILE A 353 -6.18 -12.91 15.96
CA ILE A 353 -4.86 -13.33 15.47
C ILE A 353 -4.95 -14.73 14.86
N PHE A 354 -5.64 -15.66 15.51
CA PHE A 354 -5.84 -17.02 14.98
C PHE A 354 -6.61 -17.02 13.66
N LEU A 355 -7.69 -16.21 13.55
CA LEU A 355 -8.47 -16.07 12.33
C LEU A 355 -7.68 -15.44 11.19
N ILE A 356 -6.79 -14.48 11.49
CA ILE A 356 -5.87 -13.89 10.52
C ILE A 356 -4.90 -14.96 9.98
N LEU A 357 -4.28 -15.74 10.86
CA LEU A 357 -3.37 -16.83 10.48
C LEU A 357 -4.09 -17.85 9.60
N LEU A 358 -5.28 -18.28 10.02
CA LEU A 358 -6.09 -19.25 9.29
C LEU A 358 -6.58 -18.73 7.95
N GLY A 359 -7.10 -17.48 7.93
CA GLY A 359 -7.59 -16.83 6.71
C GLY A 359 -6.52 -16.72 5.64
N ARG A 360 -5.29 -16.34 6.03
CA ARG A 360 -4.14 -16.30 5.13
C ARG A 360 -3.73 -17.69 4.63
N ALA A 361 -3.63 -18.68 5.53
CA ALA A 361 -3.27 -20.04 5.16
C ALA A 361 -4.27 -20.66 4.19
N ALA A 362 -5.56 -20.41 4.41
CA ALA A 362 -6.65 -20.99 3.63
C ALA A 362 -6.64 -20.60 2.14
N PHE A 363 -6.00 -19.51 1.76
CA PHE A 363 -5.91 -19.13 0.35
C PHE A 363 -4.48 -19.22 -0.21
N ILE A 364 -3.43 -18.86 0.55
CA ILE A 364 -2.07 -18.84 0.01
C ILE A 364 -1.64 -20.24 -0.46
N PHE A 365 -1.80 -21.28 0.37
CA PHE A 365 -1.36 -22.64 0.00
C PHE A 365 -2.17 -23.24 -1.15
N PRO A 366 -3.52 -23.20 -1.15
CA PRO A 366 -4.28 -23.74 -2.27
C PRO A 366 -4.10 -22.96 -3.57
N LEU A 367 -4.10 -21.61 -3.50
CA LEU A 367 -3.95 -20.80 -4.71
C LEU A 367 -2.53 -20.88 -5.29
N SER A 368 -1.48 -20.99 -4.46
CA SER A 368 -0.12 -21.25 -4.92
C SER A 368 0.00 -22.58 -5.65
N THR A 369 -0.68 -23.62 -5.12
CA THR A 369 -0.72 -24.94 -5.78
C THR A 369 -1.46 -24.86 -7.11
N LEU A 370 -2.58 -24.12 -7.16
CA LEU A 370 -3.33 -23.88 -8.38
C LEU A 370 -2.48 -23.13 -9.43
N VAL A 371 -1.76 -22.08 -9.03
CA VAL A 371 -0.85 -21.33 -9.90
C VAL A 371 0.26 -22.24 -10.43
N ASN A 372 0.89 -23.02 -9.57
CA ASN A 372 1.91 -23.98 -9.99
C ASN A 372 1.36 -25.03 -10.97
N TYR A 373 0.12 -25.50 -10.76
CA TYR A 373 -0.54 -26.41 -11.69
C TYR A 373 -0.82 -25.76 -13.05
N MET A 374 -1.28 -24.50 -13.06
CA MET A 374 -1.51 -23.74 -14.30
C MET A 374 -0.21 -23.48 -15.04
N ASN A 375 0.86 -23.12 -14.33
CA ASN A 375 2.16 -22.81 -14.90
C ASN A 375 2.97 -24.06 -15.33
N ARG A 376 2.57 -25.26 -14.87
CA ARG A 376 3.27 -26.52 -15.19
C ARG A 376 3.32 -26.85 -16.69
N ARG A 377 2.46 -26.22 -17.47
CA ARG A 377 2.40 -26.36 -18.94
C ARG A 377 3.32 -25.38 -19.67
N VAL A 378 3.91 -24.39 -18.96
CA VAL A 378 4.79 -23.37 -19.51
C VAL A 378 6.17 -23.58 -18.90
N GLU A 379 7.11 -24.14 -19.66
CA GLU A 379 8.43 -24.57 -19.18
C GLU A 379 9.32 -23.44 -18.61
N GLU A 380 9.01 -22.17 -18.88
CA GLU A 380 9.86 -21.02 -18.51
C GLU A 380 9.48 -20.30 -17.21
N THR A 381 8.36 -20.65 -16.55
CA THR A 381 7.94 -19.91 -15.35
C THR A 381 8.48 -20.58 -14.08
N PRO A 382 9.20 -19.83 -13.21
CA PRO A 382 9.69 -20.38 -11.95
C PRO A 382 8.52 -20.77 -11.04
N SER A 383 8.52 -22.02 -10.56
CA SER A 383 7.50 -22.51 -9.65
C SER A 383 7.59 -21.83 -8.27
N ILE A 384 6.45 -21.56 -7.65
CA ILE A 384 6.37 -21.04 -6.28
C ILE A 384 6.69 -22.21 -5.32
N THR A 385 7.92 -22.22 -4.79
CA THR A 385 8.36 -23.28 -3.84
C THR A 385 7.63 -23.15 -2.49
N LEU A 386 7.67 -24.19 -1.67
CA LEU A 386 7.10 -24.15 -0.32
C LEU A 386 7.72 -23.01 0.52
N GLN A 387 9.01 -22.76 0.38
CA GLN A 387 9.70 -21.66 1.05
C GLN A 387 9.12 -20.29 0.63
N HIS A 388 8.89 -20.08 -0.68
CA HIS A 388 8.23 -18.88 -1.18
C HIS A 388 6.80 -18.75 -0.62
N GLN A 389 6.02 -19.85 -0.58
CA GLN A 389 4.66 -19.85 -0.02
C GLN A 389 4.64 -19.43 1.46
N ILE A 390 5.58 -19.94 2.26
CA ILE A 390 5.71 -19.58 3.68
C ILE A 390 6.05 -18.10 3.82
N ILE A 391 6.95 -17.55 3.01
CA ILE A 391 7.32 -16.14 3.08
C ILE A 391 6.14 -15.25 2.64
N ILE A 392 5.41 -15.59 1.57
CA ILE A 392 4.22 -14.85 1.13
C ILE A 392 3.11 -14.92 2.20
N TRP A 393 2.89 -16.10 2.80
CA TRP A 393 1.95 -16.25 3.91
C TRP A 393 2.33 -15.36 5.08
N TRP A 394 3.61 -15.38 5.50
CA TRP A 394 4.13 -14.58 6.60
C TRP A 394 4.04 -13.08 6.33
N ALA A 395 4.41 -12.63 5.14
CA ALA A 395 4.36 -11.24 4.72
C ALA A 395 2.98 -10.60 4.90
N GLY A 396 1.93 -11.38 4.64
CA GLY A 396 0.57 -10.89 4.77
C GLY A 396 -0.06 -11.12 6.15
N LEU A 397 0.69 -11.51 7.18
CA LEU A 397 0.18 -11.58 8.57
C LEU A 397 0.21 -10.22 9.26
N MET A 398 1.10 -9.34 8.84
CA MET A 398 1.19 -7.98 9.39
C MET A 398 -0.01 -7.15 8.94
N ARG A 399 -0.50 -6.34 9.87
CA ARG A 399 -1.59 -5.40 9.64
C ARG A 399 -1.05 -3.99 9.82
N GLY A 400 -1.49 -3.07 8.97
CA GLY A 400 -0.94 -1.72 8.93
C GLY A 400 -1.96 -0.63 9.20
N ALA A 401 -1.57 0.58 8.83
CA ALA A 401 -2.36 1.78 9.04
C ALA A 401 -3.68 1.79 8.25
N VAL A 402 -3.74 1.10 7.10
CA VAL A 402 -4.99 0.97 6.32
C VAL A 402 -6.07 0.28 7.15
N SER A 403 -5.74 -0.80 7.88
CA SER A 403 -6.69 -1.47 8.79
C SER A 403 -7.20 -0.54 9.87
N ILE A 404 -6.33 0.30 10.46
CA ILE A 404 -6.71 1.30 11.47
C ILE A 404 -7.59 2.37 10.84
N ALA A 405 -7.20 2.92 9.70
CA ALA A 405 -7.96 3.97 9.02
C ALA A 405 -9.37 3.50 8.64
N LEU A 406 -9.52 2.27 8.15
CA LEU A 406 -10.82 1.68 7.84
C LEU A 406 -11.66 1.45 9.12
N ALA A 407 -11.02 1.05 10.24
CA ALA A 407 -11.72 0.91 11.52
C ALA A 407 -12.23 2.26 12.03
N PHE A 408 -11.42 3.30 11.96
CA PHE A 408 -11.86 4.65 12.31
C PHE A 408 -12.99 5.13 11.40
N LYS A 409 -12.86 5.01 10.10
CA LYS A 409 -13.89 5.39 9.12
C LYS A 409 -15.23 4.67 9.37
N GLN A 410 -15.23 3.42 9.87
CA GLN A 410 -16.46 2.66 10.14
C GLN A 410 -17.08 3.00 11.49
N PHE A 411 -16.24 3.16 12.53
CA PHE A 411 -16.69 3.12 13.91
C PHE A 411 -16.61 4.45 14.63
N THR A 412 -16.04 5.51 14.02
CA THR A 412 -16.02 6.87 14.54
C THR A 412 -16.82 7.84 13.68
N PHE A 413 -17.16 8.96 14.29
CA PHE A 413 -17.63 10.14 13.58
C PHE A 413 -16.73 11.31 14.01
N SER A 414 -15.97 11.87 13.06
CA SER A 414 -14.97 12.92 13.35
C SER A 414 -13.95 12.55 14.44
N GLY A 415 -13.50 11.28 14.43
CA GLY A 415 -12.50 10.78 15.38
C GLY A 415 -13.02 10.50 16.80
N VAL A 416 -14.31 10.72 17.07
CA VAL A 416 -14.94 10.48 18.38
C VAL A 416 -16.00 9.37 18.26
N THR A 417 -16.04 8.46 19.22
CA THR A 417 -17.10 7.46 19.33
C THR A 417 -17.75 7.55 20.70
N SER A 418 -19.08 7.52 20.73
CA SER A 418 -19.87 7.48 21.96
C SER A 418 -20.39 6.08 22.29
N ASP A 419 -20.26 5.14 21.37
CA ASP A 419 -20.74 3.78 21.50
C ASP A 419 -19.63 2.86 22.05
N PRO A 420 -19.82 2.23 23.22
CA PRO A 420 -18.81 1.38 23.85
C PRO A 420 -18.44 0.16 23.01
N VAL A 421 -19.37 -0.36 22.18
CA VAL A 421 -19.12 -1.49 21.28
C VAL A 421 -18.13 -1.08 20.19
N LYS A 422 -18.36 0.07 19.57
CA LYS A 422 -17.49 0.62 18.53
C LYS A 422 -16.11 0.97 19.08
N ALA A 423 -16.05 1.60 20.27
CA ALA A 423 -14.79 1.88 20.96
C ALA A 423 -13.99 0.59 21.22
N THR A 424 -14.66 -0.48 21.64
CA THR A 424 -14.04 -1.78 21.86
C THR A 424 -13.46 -2.36 20.58
N ILE A 425 -14.17 -2.27 19.45
CA ILE A 425 -13.68 -2.78 18.15
C ILE A 425 -12.44 -1.99 17.70
N ILE A 426 -12.44 -0.67 17.83
CA ILE A 426 -11.29 0.18 17.48
C ILE A 426 -10.08 -0.19 18.33
N THR A 427 -10.25 -0.25 19.66
CA THR A 427 -9.17 -0.63 20.59
C THR A 427 -8.60 -2.01 20.25
N ASN A 428 -9.48 -2.99 19.97
CA ASN A 428 -9.07 -4.33 19.53
C ASN A 428 -8.27 -4.28 18.23
N THR A 429 -8.69 -3.46 17.27
CA THR A 429 -8.00 -3.30 15.99
C THR A 429 -6.59 -2.73 16.20
N ILE A 430 -6.46 -1.65 16.99
CA ILE A 430 -5.16 -1.04 17.29
C ILE A 430 -4.22 -2.05 17.96
N ILE A 431 -4.69 -2.79 18.97
CA ILE A 431 -3.88 -3.79 19.68
C ILE A 431 -3.40 -4.91 18.72
N VAL A 432 -4.31 -5.45 17.90
CA VAL A 432 -3.97 -6.50 16.95
C VAL A 432 -2.97 -5.99 15.90
N VAL A 433 -3.16 -4.77 15.39
CA VAL A 433 -2.22 -4.15 14.45
C VAL A 433 -0.85 -3.98 15.11
N LEU A 434 -0.76 -3.40 16.29
CA LEU A 434 0.51 -3.25 17.01
C LEU A 434 1.18 -4.58 17.28
N PHE A 435 0.43 -5.57 17.77
CA PHE A 435 0.97 -6.90 18.03
C PHE A 435 1.53 -7.53 16.74
N THR A 436 0.74 -7.53 15.66
CA THR A 436 1.15 -8.18 14.40
C THR A 436 2.35 -7.46 13.78
N THR A 437 2.39 -6.13 13.79
CA THR A 437 3.51 -5.37 13.22
C THR A 437 4.77 -5.52 14.07
N LEU A 438 4.68 -5.45 15.39
CA LEU A 438 5.85 -5.59 16.27
C LEU A 438 6.38 -7.03 16.27
N VAL A 439 5.52 -8.02 16.55
CA VAL A 439 5.97 -9.41 16.71
C VAL A 439 6.38 -10.02 15.38
N PHE A 440 5.50 -9.98 14.38
CA PHE A 440 5.82 -10.58 13.08
C PHE A 440 6.86 -9.75 12.32
N GLY A 441 6.86 -8.42 12.45
CA GLY A 441 7.86 -7.55 11.87
C GLY A 441 9.28 -7.85 12.39
N CYS A 442 9.47 -7.97 13.71
CA CYS A 442 10.76 -8.35 14.31
C CYS A 442 11.24 -9.75 13.85
N LEU A 443 10.32 -10.68 13.65
CA LEU A 443 10.65 -12.04 13.24
C LEU A 443 10.86 -12.18 11.72
N THR A 444 10.51 -11.18 10.92
CA THR A 444 10.60 -11.26 9.44
C THR A 444 12.04 -11.38 8.96
N LYS A 445 12.98 -10.55 9.45
CA LYS A 445 14.40 -10.63 9.06
C LYS A 445 15.02 -12.01 9.36
N PRO A 446 14.91 -12.56 10.58
CA PRO A 446 15.45 -13.90 10.87
C PRO A 446 14.76 -15.00 10.06
N LEU A 447 13.43 -14.92 9.85
CA LEU A 447 12.70 -15.92 9.06
C LEU A 447 13.15 -15.95 7.60
N VAL A 448 13.24 -14.79 6.94
CA VAL A 448 13.68 -14.69 5.55
C VAL A 448 15.11 -15.22 5.40
N ARG A 449 16.03 -14.87 6.32
CA ARG A 449 17.41 -15.39 6.32
C ARG A 449 17.47 -16.91 6.49
N TYR A 450 16.61 -17.47 7.33
CA TYR A 450 16.56 -18.91 7.55
C TYR A 450 16.04 -19.66 6.32
N LEU A 451 15.02 -19.13 5.65
CA LEU A 451 14.40 -19.77 4.49
C LEU A 451 15.16 -19.56 3.18
N LEU A 452 15.93 -18.47 3.04
CA LEU A 452 16.68 -18.11 1.83
C LEU A 452 18.19 -17.93 2.08
N PRO A 453 18.91 -18.92 2.64
CA PRO A 453 20.30 -18.76 3.06
C PRO A 453 21.27 -18.44 1.91
N HIS A 454 21.02 -18.95 0.69
CA HIS A 454 21.90 -18.75 -0.47
C HIS A 454 21.83 -17.34 -1.10
N HIS A 455 20.75 -16.58 -0.85
CA HIS A 455 20.61 -15.23 -1.41
C HIS A 455 21.27 -14.15 -0.53
N VAL A 456 21.33 -14.39 0.79
CA VAL A 456 21.96 -13.45 1.74
C VAL A 456 23.48 -13.45 1.61
N SER A 457 24.10 -14.61 1.41
CA SER A 457 25.55 -14.77 1.25
C SER A 457 26.13 -14.02 0.04
N ARG A 458 25.34 -13.81 -1.02
CA ARG A 458 25.77 -13.02 -2.19
C ARG A 458 25.74 -11.50 -1.95
N ILE A 459 24.97 -11.04 -0.98
CA ILE A 459 24.87 -9.61 -0.66
C ILE A 459 26.05 -9.19 0.23
N ASP A 460 26.39 -10.02 1.22
CA ASP A 460 27.53 -9.75 2.12
C ASP A 460 28.86 -9.73 1.37
N THR A 461 29.07 -10.62 0.39
CA THR A 461 30.27 -10.62 -0.48
C THR A 461 30.33 -9.42 -1.43
N ARG A 462 29.22 -8.85 -1.85
CA ARG A 462 29.19 -7.70 -2.76
C ARG A 462 29.46 -6.37 -2.04
N HIS A 463 29.12 -6.26 -0.77
CA HIS A 463 29.47 -5.09 0.06
C HIS A 463 30.97 -5.04 0.42
N GLU A 464 31.64 -6.19 0.54
CA GLU A 464 33.09 -6.24 0.76
C GLU A 464 33.89 -5.95 -0.53
N GLU A 465 33.37 -6.33 -1.72
CA GLU A 465 34.03 -6.02 -2.99
C GLU A 465 33.81 -4.58 -3.49
N SER A 466 32.77 -3.88 -3.01
CA SER A 466 32.43 -2.50 -3.45
C SER A 466 33.30 -1.41 -2.85
N SER A 467 34.18 -1.72 -1.87
CA SER A 467 35.15 -0.76 -1.31
C SER A 467 36.45 -0.68 -2.11
N GLY A 468 36.62 -1.44 -3.16
CA GLY A 468 37.78 -1.42 -4.02
C GLY A 468 37.44 -1.59 -5.49
N SER A 469 37.49 -0.50 -6.22
CA SER A 469 37.54 -0.42 -7.68
C SER A 469 36.24 0.00 -8.39
N ARG A 470 36.28 1.23 -8.86
CA ARG A 470 35.39 1.76 -9.91
C ARG A 470 35.64 1.00 -11.21
N SER A 471 34.61 0.37 -11.76
CA SER A 471 34.51 0.02 -13.18
C SER A 471 33.07 0.10 -13.65
N PRO A 472 32.79 0.51 -14.88
CA PRO A 472 31.47 0.94 -15.33
C PRO A 472 30.51 -0.24 -15.47
N VAL A 473 29.28 0.02 -15.05
CA VAL A 473 28.14 -0.88 -15.18
C VAL A 473 27.90 -1.19 -16.65
N GLY A 474 28.34 -2.37 -17.07
CA GLY A 474 27.86 -2.99 -18.29
C GLY A 474 26.48 -3.56 -18.05
N GLU A 475 25.51 -2.97 -18.69
CA GLU A 475 24.18 -3.52 -18.89
C GLU A 475 24.35 -4.90 -19.55
N LEU A 476 24.00 -5.98 -18.87
CA LEU A 476 23.97 -7.32 -19.46
C LEU A 476 22.77 -7.37 -20.41
N ASP A 477 22.98 -6.90 -21.61
CA ASP A 477 22.16 -7.24 -22.76
C ASP A 477 22.26 -8.75 -22.98
N LEU A 478 21.21 -9.46 -22.66
CA LEU A 478 20.95 -10.75 -23.27
C LEU A 478 20.84 -10.52 -24.78
N PRO A 479 21.63 -11.24 -25.62
CA PRO A 479 21.62 -11.01 -27.05
C PRO A 479 20.22 -11.27 -27.59
N LEU A 480 19.54 -10.20 -28.00
CA LEU A 480 18.43 -10.29 -28.93
C LEU A 480 19.02 -10.96 -30.20
N LEU A 481 18.54 -12.16 -30.49
CA LEU A 481 18.83 -12.88 -31.72
C LEU A 481 18.75 -11.90 -32.88
N SER A 482 19.92 -11.58 -33.46
CA SER A 482 20.05 -10.87 -34.71
C SER A 482 19.56 -11.81 -35.79
N PHE A 483 18.43 -11.48 -36.39
CA PHE A 483 17.89 -12.18 -37.54
C PHE A 483 18.72 -11.84 -38.75
N HIS A 484 19.58 -12.78 -39.18
CA HIS A 484 20.07 -12.81 -40.53
C HIS A 484 19.18 -13.79 -41.32
N GLU A 485 18.61 -13.26 -42.37
CA GLU A 485 17.57 -13.83 -43.22
C GLU A 485 18.11 -14.97 -44.08
N SER A 486 17.48 -16.15 -43.99
CA SER A 486 17.50 -17.16 -45.03
C SER A 486 16.11 -17.80 -45.17
N THR A 487 15.65 -17.85 -46.41
CA THR A 487 14.25 -17.98 -46.85
C THR A 487 13.63 -19.38 -46.62
N GLU A 488 14.35 -20.37 -46.15
CA GLU A 488 13.82 -21.74 -45.94
C GLU A 488 13.35 -22.02 -44.47
N THR A 489 13.63 -21.12 -43.54
CA THR A 489 13.27 -21.28 -42.14
C THR A 489 11.91 -20.65 -41.76
N ASN A 490 11.26 -19.95 -42.69
CA ASN A 490 10.05 -19.17 -42.34
C ASN A 490 8.78 -20.01 -42.11
N ILE A 491 8.69 -21.21 -42.71
CA ILE A 491 7.52 -22.09 -42.53
C ILE A 491 7.62 -22.89 -41.22
N SER A 492 8.81 -23.37 -40.87
CA SER A 492 9.04 -24.05 -39.57
C SER A 492 8.94 -23.07 -38.41
N ARG A 493 9.46 -21.83 -38.54
CA ARG A 493 9.31 -20.76 -37.57
C ARG A 493 7.86 -20.28 -37.43
N ALA A 494 7.10 -20.18 -38.51
CA ALA A 494 5.68 -19.87 -38.47
C ALA A 494 4.88 -20.95 -37.74
N LYS A 495 5.26 -22.21 -37.91
CA LYS A 495 4.63 -23.34 -37.22
C LYS A 495 4.99 -23.42 -35.74
N GLU A 496 6.25 -23.12 -35.43
CA GLU A 496 6.76 -23.03 -34.04
C GLU A 496 6.22 -21.80 -33.31
N SER A 497 6.12 -20.65 -33.96
CA SER A 497 5.47 -19.46 -33.40
C SER A 497 3.95 -19.66 -33.25
N LEU A 498 3.30 -20.43 -34.12
CA LEU A 498 1.87 -20.73 -34.00
C LEU A 498 1.61 -21.73 -32.85
N SER A 499 2.48 -22.69 -32.60
CA SER A 499 2.39 -23.59 -31.46
C SER A 499 2.67 -22.84 -30.14
N MET A 500 3.65 -21.96 -30.09
CA MET A 500 3.88 -21.07 -28.92
C MET A 500 2.72 -20.11 -28.67
N LEU A 501 2.06 -19.60 -29.69
CA LEU A 501 0.89 -18.73 -29.59
C LEU A 501 -0.33 -19.45 -28.99
N ILE A 502 -0.45 -20.75 -29.21
CA ILE A 502 -1.54 -21.58 -28.68
C ILE A 502 -1.20 -22.07 -27.26
N GLU A 503 0.08 -22.30 -26.95
CA GLU A 503 0.53 -22.84 -25.67
C GLU A 503 0.67 -21.80 -24.54
N SER A 504 0.90 -20.52 -24.84
CA SER A 504 1.00 -19.48 -23.81
C SER A 504 0.24 -18.19 -24.15
N PRO A 505 -1.03 -18.06 -23.74
CA PRO A 505 -1.86 -16.89 -24.02
C PRO A 505 -1.28 -15.57 -23.46
N VAL A 506 -0.49 -15.64 -22.39
CA VAL A 506 0.18 -14.46 -21.80
C VAL A 506 1.25 -13.91 -22.74
N TYR A 507 2.05 -14.76 -23.40
CA TYR A 507 3.06 -14.36 -24.35
C TYR A 507 2.44 -13.69 -25.59
N THR A 508 1.32 -14.22 -26.04
CA THR A 508 0.54 -13.68 -27.16
C THR A 508 0.02 -12.28 -26.87
N ILE A 509 -0.55 -12.08 -25.69
CA ILE A 509 -1.04 -10.77 -25.24
C ILE A 509 0.11 -9.77 -25.16
N HIS A 510 1.27 -10.16 -24.61
CA HIS A 510 2.45 -9.31 -24.53
C HIS A 510 3.00 -8.93 -25.91
N TYR A 511 3.02 -9.87 -26.85
CA TYR A 511 3.48 -9.61 -28.22
C TYR A 511 2.59 -8.60 -28.94
N TYR A 512 1.26 -8.80 -28.91
CA TYR A 512 0.33 -7.87 -29.55
C TYR A 512 0.30 -6.51 -28.85
N TRP A 513 0.40 -6.50 -27.52
CA TRP A 513 0.51 -5.26 -26.75
C TRP A 513 1.76 -4.48 -27.15
N ARG A 514 2.91 -5.12 -27.23
CA ARG A 514 4.17 -4.47 -27.64
C ARG A 514 4.07 -3.90 -29.05
N LYS A 515 3.50 -4.64 -29.98
CA LYS A 515 3.28 -4.18 -31.35
C LYS A 515 2.33 -2.98 -31.42
N PHE A 516 1.27 -2.99 -30.63
CA PHE A 516 0.34 -1.87 -30.49
C PHE A 516 1.01 -0.66 -29.82
N ASP A 517 1.77 -0.88 -28.76
CA ASP A 517 2.52 0.15 -28.05
C ASP A 517 3.52 0.85 -28.96
N ASP A 518 4.34 0.09 -29.70
CA ASP A 518 5.33 0.61 -30.65
C ASP A 518 4.68 1.36 -31.81
N ALA A 519 3.54 0.89 -32.32
CA ALA A 519 2.89 1.49 -33.49
C ALA A 519 2.05 2.74 -33.19
N TYR A 520 1.37 2.78 -32.03
CA TYR A 520 0.38 3.83 -31.73
C TYR A 520 0.68 4.62 -30.45
N MET A 521 1.06 3.94 -29.36
CA MET A 521 1.17 4.59 -28.07
C MET A 521 2.46 5.41 -27.94
N ARG A 522 3.61 4.85 -28.28
CA ARG A 522 4.90 5.55 -28.18
C ARG A 522 5.03 6.76 -29.09
N PRO A 523 4.58 6.76 -30.34
CA PRO A 523 4.61 7.95 -31.16
C PRO A 523 3.80 9.13 -30.59
N ILE A 524 2.71 8.86 -29.86
CA ILE A 524 1.84 9.88 -29.27
C ILE A 524 2.33 10.30 -27.88
N PHE A 525 2.61 9.33 -27.01
CA PHE A 525 2.86 9.57 -25.57
C PHE A 525 4.36 9.53 -25.18
N GLY A 526 5.26 9.13 -26.09
CA GLY A 526 6.67 8.86 -25.77
C GLY A 526 6.85 7.47 -25.16
N GLY A 527 8.10 7.09 -24.90
CA GLY A 527 8.42 5.77 -24.33
C GLY A 527 9.86 5.37 -24.65
N PRO A 528 10.33 4.20 -24.18
CA PRO A 528 11.67 3.71 -24.48
C PRO A 528 11.83 3.46 -25.99
N CYS A 529 12.89 4.03 -26.60
CA CYS A 529 13.18 3.81 -28.02
C CYS A 529 13.48 2.33 -28.29
N SER A 530 12.79 1.75 -29.26
CA SER A 530 13.02 0.37 -29.69
C SER A 530 14.09 0.24 -30.79
N ASN A 531 14.53 1.35 -31.39
CA ASN A 531 15.55 1.38 -32.43
C ASN A 531 16.93 1.83 -31.90
N PRO A 532 18.04 1.17 -32.28
CA PRO A 532 19.38 1.56 -31.89
C PRO A 532 19.91 2.85 -32.55
N ASN A 533 19.14 3.50 -33.41
CA ASN A 533 19.54 4.75 -34.05
C ASN A 533 19.05 5.98 -33.24
N PRO A 534 19.95 6.74 -32.62
CA PRO A 534 19.59 7.89 -31.78
C PRO A 534 19.04 9.11 -32.54
N SER A 535 19.01 9.08 -33.87
CA SER A 535 18.54 10.19 -34.71
C SER A 535 17.05 10.21 -35.01
N GLU A 536 16.29 9.20 -34.58
CA GLU A 536 14.83 9.08 -34.77
C GLU A 536 14.01 9.12 -33.47
N CYS A 537 14.66 9.44 -32.36
CA CYS A 537 13.99 9.66 -31.06
C CYS A 537 13.87 11.16 -30.71
#